data_c04e630c24461993d53c3a31444c0c4d
#
_entry.id   c04e630c24461993d53c3a31444c0c4d
#
_cell.length_a   1.000
_cell.length_b   1.000
_cell.length_c   1.000
_cell.angle_alpha   90.00
_cell.angle_beta   90.00
_cell.angle_gamma   90.00
#
_symmetry.space_group_name_H-M   'P 1'
#
loop_
_entity.id
_entity.type
_entity.pdbx_description
1 polymer ?
#
loop_
_entity_poly.entity_id
_entity_poly.type
_entity_poly.pdbx_seq_one_letter_code
_entity_poly.pdbx_strand_id
1 'polypeptide(L)'
;KACRNKRWNVTIFDKDPKALIRTRNFIYPNRYKKWDKKIRLISKDENLFYDLIIIGTPPDSHLNIANTILDKNLCKVLHIEKPLCTPDLKGIGNFLRKVEKSRIKVICGYNHIFTKNTFLAKKLISKNNKIGKILTITAYNREHWGGIFAAHPWLKGPHESYLGHYRKGGGSLCEHSHAINLFVHFSHFLNLGKVKVVNADIQFEKKK
;
A
#
# COMPACT_ATOMS: atom_id res chain seq x y z
N LYS A 1 12.06 10.59 0.22
CA LYS A 1 12.21 12.01 0.62
C LYS A 1 11.58 12.31 1.98
N ALA A 2 10.35 11.84 2.27
CA ALA A 2 9.69 12.09 3.55
C ALA A 2 10.56 11.68 4.76
N CYS A 3 11.09 10.46 4.76
CA CYS A 3 12.00 9.99 5.81
C CYS A 3 13.25 10.88 5.95
N ARG A 4 13.83 11.29 4.82
CA ARG A 4 14.99 12.20 4.83
C ARG A 4 14.66 13.59 5.36
N ASN A 5 13.46 14.09 5.13
CA ASN A 5 12.99 15.35 5.72
C ASN A 5 12.89 15.25 7.26
N LYS A 6 12.65 14.04 7.78
CA LYS A 6 12.68 13.74 9.22
C LYS A 6 14.10 13.44 9.74
N ARG A 7 15.13 13.61 8.90
CA ARG A 7 16.55 13.30 9.20
C ARG A 7 16.81 11.80 9.49
N TRP A 8 15.92 10.90 9.11
CA TRP A 8 16.11 9.47 9.29
C TRP A 8 17.18 8.94 8.34
N ASN A 9 17.92 7.94 8.78
CA ASN A 9 18.77 7.16 7.89
C ASN A 9 17.90 6.30 6.99
N VAL A 10 18.22 6.25 5.70
CA VAL A 10 17.41 5.56 4.71
C VAL A 10 18.29 4.60 3.92
N THR A 11 17.90 3.34 3.90
CA THR A 11 18.44 2.31 3.01
C THR A 11 17.34 1.90 2.05
N ILE A 12 17.65 1.83 0.76
CA ILE A 12 16.77 1.29 -0.28
C ILE A 12 17.39 -0.03 -0.73
N PHE A 13 16.60 -1.09 -0.59
CA PHE A 13 16.92 -2.42 -1.08
C PHE A 13 16.11 -2.73 -2.33
N ASP A 14 16.77 -3.21 -3.37
CA ASP A 14 16.13 -3.85 -4.51
C ASP A 14 17.07 -4.94 -5.05
N LYS A 15 16.53 -6.13 -5.32
CA LYS A 15 17.30 -7.23 -5.91
C LYS A 15 17.77 -6.95 -7.34
N ASP A 16 17.11 -6.00 -8.04
CA ASP A 16 17.51 -5.55 -9.37
C ASP A 16 18.41 -4.30 -9.28
N PRO A 17 19.72 -4.41 -9.55
CA PRO A 17 20.62 -3.27 -9.54
C PRO A 17 20.21 -2.16 -10.53
N LYS A 18 19.53 -2.52 -11.64
CA LYS A 18 19.04 -1.54 -12.63
C LYS A 18 17.94 -0.67 -12.05
N ALA A 19 17.08 -1.23 -11.17
CA ALA A 19 16.07 -0.46 -10.43
C ALA A 19 16.71 0.55 -9.47
N LEU A 20 17.78 0.18 -8.80
CA LEU A 20 18.55 1.08 -7.92
C LEU A 20 19.21 2.23 -8.72
N ILE A 21 19.84 1.89 -9.86
CA ILE A 21 20.44 2.88 -10.76
C ILE A 21 19.36 3.83 -11.30
N ARG A 22 18.22 3.30 -11.76
CA ARG A 22 17.08 4.10 -12.23
C ARG A 22 16.54 5.02 -11.14
N THR A 23 16.42 4.49 -9.91
CA THR A 23 15.98 5.29 -8.75
C THR A 23 16.92 6.46 -8.48
N ARG A 24 18.24 6.21 -8.46
CA ARG A 24 19.26 7.22 -8.19
C ARG A 24 19.37 8.27 -9.27
N ASN A 25 19.41 7.84 -10.54
CA ASN A 25 19.79 8.70 -11.65
C ASN A 25 18.60 9.33 -12.36
N PHE A 26 17.40 8.78 -12.20
CA PHE A 26 16.22 9.23 -12.92
C PHE A 26 15.05 9.55 -12.00
N ILE A 27 14.51 8.55 -11.25
CA ILE A 27 13.25 8.74 -10.50
C ILE A 27 13.40 9.80 -9.41
N TYR A 28 14.44 9.71 -8.60
CA TYR A 28 14.63 10.63 -7.48
C TYR A 28 14.97 12.05 -7.96
N PRO A 29 15.92 12.27 -8.90
CA PRO A 29 16.22 13.61 -9.40
C PRO A 29 15.04 14.29 -10.09
N ASN A 30 14.24 13.58 -10.90
CA ASN A 30 13.08 14.14 -11.57
C ASN A 30 12.00 14.63 -10.58
N ARG A 31 11.87 13.98 -9.41
CA ARG A 31 10.89 14.35 -8.39
C ARG A 31 11.43 15.36 -7.38
N TYR A 32 12.74 15.35 -7.09
CA TYR A 32 13.34 16.05 -5.96
C TYR A 32 14.61 16.81 -6.34
N LYS A 33 14.88 17.01 -7.61
CA LYS A 33 16.03 17.72 -8.23
C LYS A 33 17.35 16.96 -8.08
N LYS A 34 17.89 16.80 -6.88
CA LYS A 34 19.22 16.22 -6.65
C LYS A 34 19.15 14.98 -5.77
N TRP A 35 19.97 13.98 -6.11
CA TRP A 35 20.14 12.80 -5.28
C TRP A 35 20.65 13.14 -3.87
N ASP A 36 20.02 12.60 -2.85
CA ASP A 36 20.50 12.69 -1.47
C ASP A 36 21.55 11.60 -1.21
N LYS A 37 22.84 12.01 -1.15
CA LYS A 37 23.97 11.09 -0.96
C LYS A 37 23.91 10.29 0.36
N LYS A 38 23.09 10.71 1.31
CA LYS A 38 22.87 9.99 2.59
C LYS A 38 21.87 8.83 2.47
N ILE A 39 21.29 8.60 1.29
CA ILE A 39 20.49 7.41 1.02
C ILE A 39 21.42 6.31 0.57
N ARG A 40 21.42 5.21 1.31
CA ARG A 40 22.17 3.99 1.00
C ARG A 40 21.37 3.12 0.04
N LEU A 41 22.02 2.60 -1.00
CA LEU A 41 21.44 1.65 -1.95
C LEU A 41 22.13 0.30 -1.78
N ILE A 42 21.34 -0.77 -1.67
CA ILE A 42 21.87 -2.14 -1.52
C ILE A 42 21.10 -3.10 -2.44
N SER A 43 21.83 -4.04 -3.05
CA SER A 43 21.26 -5.09 -3.91
C SER A 43 21.24 -6.47 -3.26
N LYS A 44 21.85 -6.59 -2.08
CA LYS A 44 21.83 -7.82 -1.25
C LYS A 44 21.24 -7.49 0.10
N ASP A 45 20.39 -8.38 0.60
CA ASP A 45 19.83 -8.26 1.95
C ASP A 45 20.94 -8.51 2.98
N GLU A 46 21.06 -7.60 3.93
CA GLU A 46 22.08 -7.67 4.98
C GLU A 46 21.52 -8.19 6.30
N ASN A 47 20.20 -8.50 6.36
CA ASN A 47 19.49 -8.94 7.58
C ASN A 47 19.71 -8.01 8.79
N LEU A 48 19.84 -6.72 8.53
CA LEU A 48 19.98 -5.72 9.58
C LEU A 48 18.63 -5.40 10.23
N PHE A 49 18.69 -5.02 11.51
CA PHE A 49 17.52 -4.53 12.22
C PHE A 49 17.24 -3.06 11.88
N TYR A 50 15.98 -2.72 11.67
CA TYR A 50 15.52 -1.37 11.35
C TYR A 50 14.39 -0.91 12.30
N ASP A 51 14.27 0.38 12.55
CA ASP A 51 13.09 0.91 13.25
C ASP A 51 11.82 0.78 12.41
N LEU A 52 11.94 0.94 11.09
CA LEU A 52 10.85 0.85 10.12
C LEU A 52 11.33 0.16 8.85
N ILE A 53 10.64 -0.90 8.44
CA ILE A 53 10.75 -1.47 7.09
C ILE A 53 9.49 -1.15 6.31
N ILE A 54 9.65 -0.71 5.05
CA ILE A 54 8.56 -0.48 4.12
C ILE A 54 8.69 -1.45 2.96
N ILE A 55 7.70 -2.32 2.77
CA ILE A 55 7.59 -3.19 1.60
C ILE A 55 6.81 -2.45 0.52
N GLY A 56 7.47 -2.10 -0.57
CA GLY A 56 6.88 -1.42 -1.74
C GLY A 56 7.11 -2.21 -3.04
N THR A 57 7.23 -3.51 -2.94
CA THR A 57 7.36 -4.44 -4.07
C THR A 57 5.98 -4.73 -4.71
N PRO A 58 5.89 -5.50 -5.80
CA PRO A 58 4.60 -5.99 -6.28
C PRO A 58 3.86 -6.85 -5.25
N PRO A 59 2.51 -6.79 -5.20
CA PRO A 59 1.69 -7.42 -4.15
C PRO A 59 1.85 -8.94 -4.00
N ASP A 60 2.19 -9.64 -5.07
CA ASP A 60 2.45 -11.08 -5.08
C ASP A 60 3.68 -11.50 -4.25
N SER A 61 4.54 -10.55 -3.91
CA SER A 61 5.72 -10.77 -3.08
C SER A 61 5.56 -10.31 -1.61
N HIS A 62 4.52 -9.53 -1.29
CA HIS A 62 4.38 -8.87 0.01
C HIS A 62 4.41 -9.84 1.18
N LEU A 63 3.56 -10.88 1.14
CA LEU A 63 3.46 -11.83 2.26
C LEU A 63 4.73 -12.65 2.47
N ASN A 64 5.42 -13.00 1.39
CA ASN A 64 6.67 -13.77 1.50
C ASN A 64 7.77 -12.93 2.17
N ILE A 65 7.93 -11.67 1.71
CA ILE A 65 8.90 -10.74 2.31
C ILE A 65 8.51 -10.44 3.76
N ALA A 66 7.24 -10.15 4.02
CA ALA A 66 6.74 -9.85 5.36
C ALA A 66 6.95 -11.02 6.32
N ASN A 67 6.67 -12.26 5.90
CA ASN A 67 6.91 -13.45 6.71
C ASN A 67 8.40 -13.60 7.08
N THR A 68 9.31 -13.35 6.14
CA THR A 68 10.76 -13.39 6.41
C THR A 68 11.15 -12.33 7.43
N ILE A 69 10.62 -11.12 7.34
CA ILE A 69 10.88 -10.03 8.29
C ILE A 69 10.34 -10.39 9.69
N LEU A 70 9.15 -10.96 9.77
CA LEU A 70 8.54 -11.40 11.02
C LEU A 70 9.33 -12.54 11.67
N ASP A 71 9.69 -13.56 10.91
CA ASP A 71 10.43 -14.73 11.40
C ASP A 71 11.82 -14.36 11.96
N LYS A 72 12.47 -13.38 11.31
CA LYS A 72 13.80 -12.90 11.71
C LYS A 72 13.75 -11.71 12.69
N ASN A 73 12.57 -11.20 13.01
CA ASN A 73 12.36 -10.03 13.88
C ASN A 73 13.22 -8.82 13.46
N LEU A 74 13.16 -8.42 12.18
CA LEU A 74 14.07 -7.44 11.59
C LEU A 74 13.66 -5.98 11.79
N CYS A 75 12.52 -5.68 12.40
CA CYS A 75 12.10 -4.28 12.61
C CYS A 75 11.17 -4.10 13.80
N LYS A 76 10.99 -2.84 14.22
CA LYS A 76 9.94 -2.45 15.19
C LYS A 76 8.59 -2.28 14.51
N VAL A 77 8.58 -1.68 13.31
CA VAL A 77 7.38 -1.40 12.52
C VAL A 77 7.57 -1.90 11.10
N LEU A 78 6.59 -2.65 10.61
CA LEU A 78 6.53 -3.14 9.24
C LEU A 78 5.36 -2.46 8.52
N HIS A 79 5.64 -1.65 7.52
CA HIS A 79 4.66 -1.06 6.63
C HIS A 79 4.65 -1.84 5.31
N ILE A 80 3.48 -2.33 4.92
CA ILE A 80 3.29 -3.07 3.66
C ILE A 80 2.39 -2.22 2.78
N GLU A 81 2.81 -1.94 1.56
CA GLU A 81 1.99 -1.21 0.60
C GLU A 81 0.70 -1.97 0.25
N LYS A 82 -0.32 -1.21 -0.15
CA LYS A 82 -1.59 -1.74 -0.63
C LYS A 82 -1.45 -2.32 -2.07
N PRO A 83 -2.24 -3.34 -2.39
CA PRO A 83 -3.00 -4.22 -1.51
C PRO A 83 -2.05 -5.10 -0.70
N LEU A 84 -2.52 -5.58 0.46
CA LEU A 84 -1.71 -6.40 1.36
C LEU A 84 -1.17 -7.68 0.68
N CYS A 85 -1.98 -8.27 -0.20
CA CYS A 85 -1.65 -9.48 -0.95
C CYS A 85 -2.47 -9.55 -2.24
N THR A 86 -2.28 -10.63 -2.99
CA THR A 86 -3.06 -10.97 -4.19
C THR A 86 -4.51 -11.33 -3.84
N PRO A 87 -5.48 -11.21 -4.78
CA PRO A 87 -6.91 -11.45 -4.53
C PRO A 87 -7.27 -12.87 -4.11
N ASP A 88 -6.42 -13.85 -4.40
CA ASP A 88 -6.60 -15.24 -4.00
C ASP A 88 -6.34 -15.48 -2.50
N LEU A 89 -5.86 -14.48 -1.79
CA LEU A 89 -5.56 -14.49 -0.35
C LEU A 89 -4.59 -15.61 0.07
N LYS A 90 -3.83 -16.17 -0.87
CA LYS A 90 -2.91 -17.28 -0.60
C LYS A 90 -1.87 -16.89 0.45
N GLY A 91 -1.80 -17.64 1.53
CA GLY A 91 -0.86 -17.42 2.63
C GLY A 91 -1.29 -16.40 3.68
N ILE A 92 -2.41 -15.70 3.50
CA ILE A 92 -2.87 -14.65 4.43
C ILE A 92 -3.10 -15.19 5.85
N GLY A 93 -3.68 -16.37 6.01
CA GLY A 93 -3.94 -16.96 7.33
C GLY A 93 -2.65 -17.26 8.10
N ASN A 94 -1.59 -17.71 7.41
CA ASN A 94 -0.30 -17.91 8.04
C ASN A 94 0.33 -16.58 8.46
N PHE A 95 0.29 -15.58 7.58
CA PHE A 95 0.78 -14.25 7.86
C PHE A 95 0.09 -13.63 9.09
N LEU A 96 -1.24 -13.68 9.18
CA LEU A 96 -1.98 -13.13 10.31
C LEU A 96 -1.61 -13.80 11.63
N ARG A 97 -1.49 -15.15 11.65
CA ARG A 97 -1.01 -15.86 12.85
C ARG A 97 0.40 -15.43 13.28
N LYS A 98 1.30 -15.13 12.33
CA LYS A 98 2.64 -14.62 12.65
C LYS A 98 2.57 -13.20 13.20
N VAL A 99 1.73 -12.34 12.63
CA VAL A 99 1.53 -10.97 13.12
C VAL A 99 1.03 -10.99 14.57
N GLU A 100 0.03 -11.82 14.89
CA GLU A 100 -0.51 -11.96 16.25
C GLU A 100 0.52 -12.39 17.28
N LYS A 101 1.48 -13.23 16.88
CA LYS A 101 2.56 -13.72 17.75
C LYS A 101 3.78 -12.78 17.80
N SER A 102 3.85 -11.82 16.91
CA SER A 102 4.99 -10.91 16.78
C SER A 102 4.87 -9.70 17.67
N ARG A 103 6.04 -9.13 18.07
CA ARG A 103 6.12 -7.79 18.67
C ARG A 103 6.20 -6.66 17.63
N ILE A 104 6.32 -7.00 16.36
CA ILE A 104 6.40 -6.04 15.26
C ILE A 104 5.00 -5.44 15.03
N LYS A 105 4.92 -4.13 14.99
CA LYS A 105 3.69 -3.43 14.60
C LYS A 105 3.56 -3.46 13.08
N VAL A 106 2.52 -4.12 12.58
CA VAL A 106 2.28 -4.22 11.12
C VAL A 106 1.20 -3.25 10.70
N ILE A 107 1.45 -2.51 9.61
CA ILE A 107 0.56 -1.51 9.03
C ILE A 107 0.41 -1.77 7.54
N CYS A 108 -0.82 -1.77 7.00
CA CYS A 108 -1.07 -1.78 5.57
C CYS A 108 -1.25 -0.35 5.03
N GLY A 109 -0.70 -0.05 3.87
CA GLY A 109 -0.51 1.27 3.30
C GLY A 109 -1.76 2.00 2.80
N TYR A 110 -2.90 1.84 3.44
CA TYR A 110 -4.11 2.60 3.11
C TYR A 110 -4.07 4.01 3.69
N ASN A 111 -3.44 4.93 2.97
CA ASN A 111 -3.15 6.29 3.43
C ASN A 111 -4.39 7.22 3.47
N HIS A 112 -5.46 6.94 2.74
CA HIS A 112 -6.65 7.80 2.68
C HIS A 112 -7.37 7.92 4.04
N ILE A 113 -7.26 6.92 4.91
CA ILE A 113 -7.83 6.99 6.26
C ILE A 113 -7.14 8.01 7.17
N PHE A 114 -5.94 8.47 6.80
CA PHE A 114 -5.15 9.46 7.54
C PHE A 114 -5.19 10.86 6.94
N THR A 115 -6.07 11.11 5.97
CA THR A 115 -6.21 12.45 5.37
C THR A 115 -6.96 13.41 6.30
N LYS A 116 -6.68 14.71 6.14
CA LYS A 116 -7.41 15.77 6.87
C LYS A 116 -8.92 15.67 6.65
N ASN A 117 -9.35 15.33 5.43
CA ASN A 117 -10.76 15.18 5.08
C ASN A 117 -11.40 14.02 5.84
N THR A 118 -10.73 12.89 5.98
CA THR A 118 -11.23 11.76 6.78
C THR A 118 -11.38 12.14 8.25
N PHE A 119 -10.39 12.85 8.84
CA PHE A 119 -10.49 13.35 10.20
C PHE A 119 -11.61 14.37 10.36
N LEU A 120 -11.79 15.29 9.40
CA LEU A 120 -12.89 16.26 9.41
C LEU A 120 -14.25 15.57 9.33
N ALA A 121 -14.41 14.61 8.41
CA ALA A 121 -15.65 13.83 8.28
C ALA A 121 -16.00 13.12 9.61
N LYS A 122 -15.04 12.45 10.23
CA LYS A 122 -15.24 11.84 11.55
C LYS A 122 -15.68 12.85 12.61
N LYS A 123 -15.05 14.01 12.66
CA LYS A 123 -15.40 15.08 13.60
C LYS A 123 -16.83 15.58 13.39
N LEU A 124 -17.27 15.76 12.13
CA LEU A 124 -18.62 16.19 11.80
C LEU A 124 -19.68 15.14 12.18
N ILE A 125 -19.37 13.87 11.94
CA ILE A 125 -20.23 12.74 12.28
C ILE A 125 -20.34 12.60 13.83
N SER A 126 -19.22 12.70 14.55
CA SER A 126 -19.18 12.49 16.02
C SER A 126 -19.72 13.66 16.83
N LYS A 127 -19.61 14.90 16.35
CA LYS A 127 -20.02 16.09 17.11
C LYS A 127 -21.52 16.32 17.03
N ASN A 128 -22.23 15.89 18.08
CA ASN A 128 -23.60 16.30 18.38
C ASN A 128 -24.60 16.05 17.24
N ASN A 129 -24.45 14.95 16.49
CA ASN A 129 -25.35 14.60 15.38
C ASN A 129 -25.60 15.74 14.39
N LYS A 130 -24.59 16.59 14.14
CA LYS A 130 -24.75 17.76 13.26
C LYS A 130 -25.27 17.42 11.86
N ILE A 131 -25.02 16.21 11.40
CA ILE A 131 -25.49 15.70 10.10
C ILE A 131 -26.60 14.66 10.24
N GLY A 132 -27.12 14.45 11.47
CA GLY A 132 -28.17 13.49 11.76
C GLY A 132 -27.72 12.03 11.70
N LYS A 133 -28.71 11.13 11.63
CA LYS A 133 -28.49 9.68 11.54
C LYS A 133 -27.95 9.29 10.17
N ILE A 134 -26.84 8.54 10.13
CA ILE A 134 -26.32 7.99 8.89
C ILE A 134 -27.20 6.84 8.42
N LEU A 135 -27.74 6.96 7.22
CA LEU A 135 -28.62 5.96 6.59
C LEU A 135 -27.86 5.07 5.60
N THR A 136 -26.94 5.66 4.85
CA THR A 136 -26.16 4.96 3.82
C THR A 136 -24.72 5.42 3.81
N ILE A 137 -23.83 4.56 3.34
CA ILE A 137 -22.44 4.89 3.03
C ILE A 137 -22.18 4.46 1.59
N THR A 138 -21.66 5.38 0.80
CA THR A 138 -21.18 5.08 -0.55
C THR A 138 -19.76 5.61 -0.70
N ALA A 139 -18.85 4.77 -1.20
CA ALA A 139 -17.48 5.16 -1.47
C ALA A 139 -17.15 4.94 -2.95
N TYR A 140 -16.63 5.97 -3.60
CA TYR A 140 -16.21 5.94 -4.99
C TYR A 140 -14.70 6.12 -5.10
N ASN A 141 -14.09 5.37 -6.00
CA ASN A 141 -12.77 5.67 -6.50
C ASN A 141 -12.80 5.56 -8.02
N ARG A 142 -12.42 6.64 -8.69
CA ARG A 142 -12.29 6.71 -10.15
C ARG A 142 -10.94 7.30 -10.46
N GLU A 143 -10.14 6.58 -11.22
CA GLU A 143 -8.81 7.02 -11.60
C GLU A 143 -8.57 6.66 -13.08
N HIS A 144 -7.90 7.55 -13.77
CA HIS A 144 -7.50 7.33 -15.14
C HIS A 144 -6.06 6.78 -15.19
N TRP A 145 -5.85 5.72 -15.95
CA TRP A 145 -4.53 5.10 -16.09
C TRP A 145 -3.42 6.08 -16.50
N GLY A 146 -3.75 7.14 -17.25
CA GLY A 146 -2.78 8.18 -17.62
C GLY A 146 -2.08 8.83 -16.43
N GLY A 147 -2.75 8.99 -15.30
CA GLY A 147 -2.13 9.50 -14.07
C GLY A 147 -1.10 8.52 -13.50
N ILE A 148 -1.40 7.22 -13.54
CA ILE A 148 -0.50 6.18 -13.09
C ILE A 148 0.74 6.10 -13.98
N PHE A 149 0.55 6.12 -15.31
CA PHE A 149 1.67 6.05 -16.25
C PHE A 149 2.51 7.33 -16.29
N ALA A 150 1.91 8.50 -16.08
CA ALA A 150 2.68 9.73 -15.90
C ALA A 150 3.65 9.64 -14.70
N ALA A 151 3.25 8.92 -13.64
CA ALA A 151 4.13 8.64 -12.50
C ALA A 151 5.14 7.50 -12.76
N HIS A 152 4.94 6.69 -13.81
CA HIS A 152 5.77 5.54 -14.18
C HIS A 152 6.17 5.59 -15.66
N PRO A 153 6.88 6.64 -16.11
CA PRO A 153 7.14 6.91 -17.53
C PRO A 153 8.01 5.85 -18.23
N TRP A 154 8.53 4.88 -17.49
CA TRP A 154 9.24 3.73 -18.03
C TRP A 154 8.33 2.57 -18.43
N LEU A 155 7.01 2.65 -18.14
CA LEU A 155 6.00 1.66 -18.52
C LEU A 155 5.25 2.16 -19.75
N LYS A 156 5.11 1.31 -20.77
CA LYS A 156 4.30 1.58 -21.98
C LYS A 156 2.81 1.29 -21.78
N GLY A 157 2.48 0.49 -20.76
CA GLY A 157 1.12 0.15 -20.46
C GLY A 157 0.99 -0.78 -19.26
N PRO A 158 -0.26 -1.10 -18.82
CA PRO A 158 -0.50 -1.92 -17.62
C PRO A 158 0.09 -3.34 -17.75
N HIS A 159 0.20 -3.87 -18.96
CA HIS A 159 0.71 -5.23 -19.23
C HIS A 159 2.20 -5.41 -18.92
N GLU A 160 2.98 -4.32 -18.84
CA GLU A 160 4.41 -4.37 -18.52
C GLU A 160 4.73 -4.46 -17.03
N SER A 161 3.70 -4.43 -16.17
CA SER A 161 3.87 -4.56 -14.73
C SER A 161 2.74 -5.38 -14.10
N TYR A 162 2.77 -5.57 -12.78
CA TYR A 162 1.68 -6.22 -12.06
C TYR A 162 0.34 -5.49 -12.24
N LEU A 163 0.35 -4.19 -12.54
CA LEU A 163 -0.84 -3.32 -12.64
C LEU A 163 -1.91 -3.87 -13.60
N GLY A 164 -1.51 -4.48 -14.73
CA GLY A 164 -2.43 -5.11 -15.68
C GLY A 164 -2.83 -6.55 -15.35
N HIS A 165 -2.32 -7.11 -14.26
CA HIS A 165 -2.51 -8.52 -13.93
C HIS A 165 -3.19 -8.69 -12.57
N TYR A 166 -4.53 -8.90 -12.56
CA TYR A 166 -5.28 -9.02 -11.30
C TYR A 166 -4.77 -10.14 -10.38
N ARG A 167 -4.30 -11.27 -10.94
CA ARG A 167 -3.71 -12.38 -10.16
C ARG A 167 -2.42 -12.01 -9.44
N LYS A 168 -1.75 -10.94 -9.85
CA LYS A 168 -0.56 -10.38 -9.20
C LYS A 168 -0.87 -9.21 -8.25
N GLY A 169 -2.15 -8.96 -8.01
CA GLY A 169 -2.60 -7.83 -7.18
C GLY A 169 -2.77 -6.51 -7.93
N GLY A 170 -2.84 -6.56 -9.28
CA GLY A 170 -3.19 -5.42 -10.11
C GLY A 170 -4.68 -5.37 -10.48
N GLY A 171 -5.01 -4.61 -11.50
CA GLY A 171 -6.38 -4.36 -11.94
C GLY A 171 -7.09 -3.32 -11.07
N SER A 172 -8.26 -2.90 -11.52
CA SER A 172 -9.01 -1.81 -10.89
C SER A 172 -9.37 -2.09 -9.42
N LEU A 173 -9.76 -3.32 -9.09
CA LEU A 173 -10.16 -3.69 -7.74
C LEU A 173 -9.01 -3.52 -6.72
N CYS A 174 -7.82 -4.01 -7.05
CA CYS A 174 -6.68 -3.97 -6.14
C CYS A 174 -6.00 -2.60 -6.13
N GLU A 175 -5.84 -1.97 -7.31
CA GLU A 175 -5.21 -0.66 -7.41
C GLU A 175 -6.08 0.42 -6.76
N HIS A 176 -7.40 0.36 -6.95
CA HIS A 176 -8.35 1.33 -6.40
C HIS A 176 -9.07 0.85 -5.12
N SER A 177 -8.50 -0.11 -4.41
CA SER A 177 -9.05 -0.64 -3.15
C SER A 177 -9.20 0.40 -2.02
N HIS A 178 -8.76 1.63 -2.23
CA HIS A 178 -8.93 2.75 -1.30
C HIS A 178 -10.40 3.03 -0.97
N ALA A 179 -11.32 2.92 -1.95
CA ALA A 179 -12.76 3.11 -1.69
C ALA A 179 -13.30 2.03 -0.75
N ILE A 180 -12.94 0.78 -0.98
CA ILE A 180 -13.33 -0.34 -0.13
C ILE A 180 -12.77 -0.15 1.30
N ASN A 181 -11.52 0.26 1.41
CA ASN A 181 -10.90 0.52 2.71
C ASN A 181 -11.59 1.68 3.44
N LEU A 182 -11.93 2.79 2.76
CA LEU A 182 -12.68 3.89 3.35
C LEU A 182 -14.09 3.45 3.79
N PHE A 183 -14.79 2.67 2.98
CA PHE A 183 -16.09 2.10 3.34
C PHE A 183 -16.00 1.29 4.63
N VAL A 184 -15.06 0.34 4.70
CA VAL A 184 -14.83 -0.49 5.89
C VAL A 184 -14.45 0.37 7.09
N HIS A 185 -13.55 1.36 6.91
CA HIS A 185 -13.12 2.26 7.94
C HIS A 185 -14.27 3.07 8.57
N PHE A 186 -15.16 3.65 7.75
CA PHE A 186 -16.32 4.37 8.26
C PHE A 186 -17.40 3.45 8.82
N SER A 187 -17.56 2.24 8.27
CA SER A 187 -18.48 1.24 8.83
C SER A 187 -18.07 0.83 10.24
N HIS A 188 -16.78 0.63 10.49
CA HIS A 188 -16.25 0.39 11.82
C HIS A 188 -16.42 1.60 12.74
N PHE A 189 -16.10 2.80 12.26
CA PHE A 189 -16.24 4.04 13.03
C PHE A 189 -17.68 4.31 13.47
N LEU A 190 -18.66 3.93 12.64
CA LEU A 190 -20.09 4.07 12.91
C LEU A 190 -20.68 2.85 13.64
N ASN A 191 -19.88 1.85 13.95
CA ASN A 191 -20.29 0.61 14.61
C ASN A 191 -21.46 -0.10 13.90
N LEU A 192 -21.39 -0.17 12.56
CA LEU A 192 -22.45 -0.79 11.74
C LEU A 192 -22.41 -2.34 11.73
N GLY A 193 -21.46 -2.93 12.45
CA GLY A 193 -21.32 -4.39 12.52
C GLY A 193 -20.43 -4.97 11.43
N LYS A 194 -20.58 -6.28 11.20
CA LYS A 194 -19.80 -7.04 10.22
C LYS A 194 -20.49 -7.09 8.87
N VAL A 195 -19.72 -7.11 7.78
CA VAL A 195 -20.23 -7.38 6.43
C VAL A 195 -20.83 -8.81 6.42
N LYS A 196 -22.08 -8.94 6.00
CA LYS A 196 -22.78 -10.22 5.90
C LYS A 196 -22.82 -10.77 4.47
N VAL A 197 -23.00 -9.88 3.50
CA VAL A 197 -23.14 -10.25 2.08
C VAL A 197 -22.31 -9.31 1.25
N VAL A 198 -21.63 -9.83 0.25
CA VAL A 198 -20.91 -9.07 -0.77
C VAL A 198 -21.42 -9.53 -2.14
N ASN A 199 -21.88 -8.58 -2.95
CA ASN A 199 -22.15 -8.80 -4.37
C ASN A 199 -21.17 -7.94 -5.16
N ALA A 200 -20.61 -8.50 -6.22
CA ALA A 200 -19.65 -7.79 -7.07
C ALA A 200 -19.95 -8.04 -8.54
N ASP A 201 -19.85 -7.00 -9.34
CA ASP A 201 -19.80 -7.08 -10.80
C ASP A 201 -18.43 -6.59 -11.24
N ILE A 202 -17.69 -7.44 -11.96
CA ILE A 202 -16.31 -7.15 -12.40
C ILE A 202 -16.25 -7.37 -13.90
N GLN A 203 -15.95 -6.30 -14.63
CA GLN A 203 -15.77 -6.35 -16.07
C GLN A 203 -14.29 -6.47 -16.40
N PHE A 204 -13.96 -7.41 -17.27
CA PHE A 204 -12.63 -7.59 -17.81
C PHE A 204 -12.58 -7.10 -19.25
N GLU A 205 -11.56 -6.34 -19.59
CA GLU A 205 -11.29 -5.99 -20.98
C GLU A 205 -10.96 -7.26 -21.76
N LYS A 206 -11.73 -7.57 -22.79
CA LYS A 206 -11.40 -8.68 -23.70
C LYS A 206 -10.10 -8.30 -24.43
N LYS A 207 -9.13 -9.22 -24.47
CA LYS A 207 -8.00 -9.08 -25.38
C LYS A 207 -8.56 -8.93 -26.81
N LYS A 208 -8.30 -7.79 -27.43
CA LYS A 208 -8.48 -7.63 -28.89
C LYS A 208 -7.38 -8.38 -29.60
#